data_4bc32caa642a3f06b7d9764fa3dd0eee
#
_entry.id   4bc32caa642a3f06b7d9764fa3dd0eee
#
_cell.length_a   1.000
_cell.length_b   1.000
_cell.length_c   1.000
_cell.angle_alpha   90.00
_cell.angle_beta   90.00
_cell.angle_gamma   90.00
#
_symmetry.space_group_name_H-M   'P 1'
#
loop_
_entity.id
_entity.type
_entity.pdbx_description
1 polymer ?
#
loop_
_entity_poly.entity_id
_entity_poly.type
_entity_poly.pdbx_seq_one_letter_code
_entity_poly.pdbx_strand_id
1 'polypeptide(L)'
;MITSFDLRYKSELRNLLIVLVLLDTGVRNSELVRIKLEDINFQNRSIYVYATKTNTFRTVYYSKETERILNIYRREVLKGTEKGPLFVKFHRQFNEPMLGSEINTEMVYNLLSRKAKKIFGPDIRMNPHKFRHTFATHFVINGGDPFSLRDLLGHTNIETTKIYVDMSLKDLTTKHDEHSIFTNIENNRQAGNYHEN
;
A
#
# COMPACT_ATOMS: atom_id res chain seq x y z
N MET A 1 -12.44 -6.32 5.74
CA MET A 1 -12.31 -4.85 5.96
C MET A 1 -12.64 -4.04 4.71
N ILE A 2 -12.09 -4.35 3.53
CA ILE A 2 -12.33 -3.56 2.29
C ILE A 2 -13.82 -3.48 1.94
N THR A 3 -14.57 -4.56 2.06
CA THR A 3 -16.01 -4.62 1.77
C THR A 3 -16.92 -3.92 2.79
N SER A 4 -16.36 -3.40 3.89
CA SER A 4 -17.13 -2.76 4.96
C SER A 4 -17.35 -1.26 4.79
N PHE A 5 -16.85 -0.67 3.71
CA PHE A 5 -17.00 0.75 3.41
C PHE A 5 -18.26 1.00 2.58
N ASP A 6 -19.10 1.93 3.03
CA ASP A 6 -20.27 2.36 2.29
C ASP A 6 -19.89 3.51 1.34
N LEU A 7 -19.65 3.18 0.09
CA LEU A 7 -19.15 4.12 -0.92
C LEU A 7 -20.18 5.20 -1.34
N ARG A 8 -21.42 5.15 -0.83
CA ARG A 8 -22.37 6.24 -0.96
C ARG A 8 -21.94 7.49 -0.19
N TYR A 9 -21.10 7.31 0.84
CA TYR A 9 -20.54 8.41 1.63
C TYR A 9 -19.13 8.76 1.17
N LYS A 10 -18.92 10.02 0.78
CA LYS A 10 -17.62 10.55 0.34
C LYS A 10 -16.49 10.32 1.37
N SER A 11 -16.81 10.46 2.67
CA SER A 11 -15.85 10.19 3.74
C SER A 11 -15.44 8.71 3.82
N GLU A 12 -16.34 7.78 3.51
CA GLU A 12 -16.02 6.35 3.47
C GLU A 12 -15.17 5.99 2.24
N LEU A 13 -15.37 6.68 1.12
CA LEU A 13 -14.50 6.56 -0.06
C LEU A 13 -13.07 6.99 0.26
N ARG A 14 -12.87 8.13 0.96
CA ARG A 14 -11.56 8.52 1.50
C ARG A 14 -10.99 7.44 2.42
N ASN A 15 -11.81 6.94 3.32
CA ASN A 15 -11.39 5.96 4.32
C ASN A 15 -10.94 4.64 3.66
N LEU A 16 -11.65 4.19 2.62
CA LEU A 16 -11.24 3.04 1.81
C LEU A 16 -9.90 3.30 1.13
N LEU A 17 -9.73 4.46 0.49
CA LEU A 17 -8.47 4.81 -0.18
C LEU A 17 -7.29 4.84 0.80
N ILE A 18 -7.48 5.34 2.03
CA ILE A 18 -6.46 5.29 3.09
C ILE A 18 -6.01 3.84 3.35
N VAL A 19 -6.97 2.92 3.51
CA VAL A 19 -6.69 1.50 3.75
C VAL A 19 -5.94 0.87 2.57
N LEU A 20 -6.38 1.14 1.36
CA LEU A 20 -5.74 0.60 0.14
C LEU A 20 -4.30 1.11 -0.01
N VAL A 21 -4.07 2.41 0.15
CA VAL A 21 -2.71 2.98 0.07
C VAL A 21 -1.80 2.40 1.16
N LEU A 22 -2.27 2.21 2.39
CA LEU A 22 -1.48 1.57 3.44
C LEU A 22 -1.12 0.12 3.09
N LEU A 23 -2.06 -0.65 2.53
CA LEU A 23 -1.85 -2.06 2.15
C LEU A 23 -0.95 -2.21 0.93
N ASP A 24 -1.08 -1.34 -0.07
CA ASP A 24 -0.32 -1.45 -1.32
C ASP A 24 1.12 -0.95 -1.18
N THR A 25 1.35 0.05 -0.33
CA THR A 25 2.62 0.78 -0.32
C THR A 25 3.45 0.59 0.95
N GLY A 26 2.82 0.15 2.02
CA GLY A 26 3.46 0.04 3.33
C GLY A 26 4.00 1.36 3.90
N VAL A 27 3.54 2.52 3.44
CA VAL A 27 3.98 3.83 3.94
C VAL A 27 3.70 4.00 5.44
N ARG A 28 4.51 4.81 6.11
CA ARG A 28 4.26 5.16 7.51
C ARG A 28 3.05 6.09 7.62
N ASN A 29 2.36 6.06 8.77
CA ASN A 29 1.21 6.92 9.00
C ASN A 29 1.54 8.42 8.84
N SER A 30 2.70 8.85 9.33
CA SER A 30 3.17 10.22 9.16
C SER A 30 3.49 10.61 7.71
N GLU A 31 3.84 9.65 6.88
CA GLU A 31 4.07 9.83 5.45
C GLU A 31 2.72 9.90 4.72
N LEU A 32 1.81 8.96 5.02
CA LEU A 32 0.47 8.90 4.41
C LEU A 32 -0.27 10.23 4.48
N VAL A 33 -0.33 10.85 5.67
CA VAL A 33 -1.10 12.08 5.88
C VAL A 33 -0.53 13.28 5.14
N ARG A 34 0.72 13.21 4.71
CA ARG A 34 1.43 14.28 3.99
C ARG A 34 1.43 14.12 2.48
N ILE A 35 0.89 13.02 1.95
CA ILE A 35 0.81 12.82 0.49
C ILE A 35 -0.03 13.93 -0.11
N LYS A 36 0.53 14.57 -1.13
CA LYS A 36 -0.16 15.58 -1.93
C LYS A 36 -0.48 15.04 -3.31
N LEU A 37 -1.41 15.68 -4.00
CA LEU A 37 -1.79 15.30 -5.36
C LEU A 37 -0.63 15.42 -6.35
N GLU A 38 0.21 16.44 -6.18
CA GLU A 38 1.42 16.67 -6.96
C GLU A 38 2.52 15.63 -6.77
N ASP A 39 2.46 14.82 -5.69
CA ASP A 39 3.38 13.72 -5.45
C ASP A 39 3.01 12.44 -6.20
N ILE A 40 1.85 12.42 -6.89
CA ILE A 40 1.31 11.22 -7.53
C ILE A 40 1.60 11.24 -9.04
N ASN A 41 2.28 10.21 -9.52
CA ASN A 41 2.39 9.92 -10.94
C ASN A 41 1.32 8.90 -11.33
N PHE A 42 0.26 9.37 -12.01
CA PHE A 42 -0.87 8.55 -12.43
C PHE A 42 -0.53 7.60 -13.58
N GLN A 43 0.46 7.93 -14.41
CA GLN A 43 0.87 7.06 -15.52
C GLN A 43 1.60 5.82 -15.04
N ASN A 44 2.46 5.98 -14.03
CA ASN A 44 3.29 4.90 -13.49
C ASN A 44 2.71 4.28 -12.21
N ARG A 45 1.53 4.73 -11.75
CA ARG A 45 0.91 4.31 -10.49
C ARG A 45 1.87 4.38 -9.31
N SER A 46 2.51 5.52 -9.17
CA SER A 46 3.52 5.72 -8.12
C SER A 46 3.27 6.99 -7.32
N ILE A 47 3.78 7.01 -6.10
CA ILE A 47 3.71 8.13 -5.17
C ILE A 47 5.13 8.44 -4.69
N TYR A 48 5.52 9.69 -4.77
CA TYR A 48 6.77 10.19 -4.22
C TYR A 48 6.57 10.52 -2.74
N VAL A 49 7.25 9.81 -1.87
CA VAL A 49 7.02 9.89 -0.42
C VAL A 49 8.24 10.46 0.29
N TYR A 50 8.01 11.46 1.13
CA TYR A 50 9.04 12.07 1.97
C TYR A 50 9.05 11.45 3.37
N ALA A 51 10.17 10.85 3.74
CA ALA A 51 10.40 10.26 5.06
C ALA A 51 11.09 11.27 5.99
N THR A 52 10.30 11.96 6.81
CA THR A 52 10.80 13.02 7.72
C THR A 52 11.86 12.54 8.72
N LYS A 53 11.79 11.26 9.15
CA LYS A 53 12.74 10.70 10.13
C LYS A 53 14.16 10.56 9.56
N THR A 54 14.28 10.29 8.27
CA THR A 54 15.55 10.02 7.59
C THR A 54 15.93 11.14 6.63
N ASN A 55 15.08 12.14 6.45
CA ASN A 55 15.24 13.23 5.48
C ASN A 55 15.49 12.71 4.06
N THR A 56 14.81 11.64 3.68
CA THR A 56 14.97 10.97 2.39
C THR A 56 13.66 10.86 1.65
N PHE A 57 13.76 10.76 0.32
CA PHE A 57 12.61 10.50 -0.54
C PHE A 57 12.70 9.07 -1.09
N ARG A 58 11.54 8.49 -1.34
CA ARG A 58 11.42 7.24 -2.09
C ARG A 58 10.15 7.22 -2.91
N THR A 59 10.14 6.39 -3.94
CA THR A 59 8.95 6.12 -4.73
C THR A 59 8.31 4.82 -4.23
N VAL A 60 7.00 4.84 -4.04
CA VAL A 60 6.20 3.65 -3.74
C VAL A 60 5.16 3.47 -4.84
N TYR A 61 4.66 2.25 -5.02
CA TYR A 61 3.77 1.89 -6.12
C TYR A 61 2.44 1.39 -5.59
N TYR A 62 1.36 1.62 -6.34
CA TYR A 62 0.02 1.16 -5.97
C TYR A 62 -0.62 0.34 -7.09
N SER A 63 -1.55 -0.54 -6.70
CA SER A 63 -2.24 -1.47 -7.59
C SER A 63 -3.27 -0.79 -8.50
N LYS A 64 -3.74 -1.52 -9.51
CA LYS A 64 -4.86 -1.10 -10.37
C LYS A 64 -6.14 -0.85 -9.57
N GLU A 65 -6.37 -1.61 -8.50
CA GLU A 65 -7.56 -1.41 -7.67
C GLU A 65 -7.47 -0.10 -6.86
N THR A 66 -6.31 0.21 -6.30
CA THR A 66 -6.07 1.51 -5.64
C THR A 66 -6.22 2.66 -6.64
N GLU A 67 -5.71 2.51 -7.87
CA GLU A 67 -5.90 3.48 -8.95
C GLU A 67 -7.38 3.74 -9.23
N ARG A 68 -8.17 2.68 -9.37
CA ARG A 68 -9.61 2.78 -9.61
C ARG A 68 -10.31 3.59 -8.53
N ILE A 69 -10.04 3.30 -7.26
CA ILE A 69 -10.64 4.01 -6.12
C ILE A 69 -10.12 5.45 -6.03
N LEU A 70 -8.83 5.66 -6.29
CA LEU A 70 -8.21 6.99 -6.32
C LEU A 70 -8.86 7.89 -7.39
N ASN A 71 -9.13 7.37 -8.58
CA ASN A 71 -9.78 8.11 -9.65
C ASN A 71 -11.22 8.50 -9.29
N ILE A 72 -11.97 7.59 -8.66
CA ILE A 72 -13.31 7.89 -8.15
C ILE A 72 -13.22 8.98 -7.06
N TYR A 73 -12.29 8.83 -6.11
CA TYR A 73 -12.07 9.80 -5.03
C TYR A 73 -11.71 11.20 -5.56
N ARG A 74 -10.83 11.27 -6.54
CA ARG A 74 -10.46 12.56 -7.18
C ARG A 74 -11.67 13.24 -7.81
N ARG A 75 -12.51 12.49 -8.52
CA ARG A 75 -13.70 13.04 -9.16
C ARG A 75 -14.78 13.46 -8.15
N GLU A 76 -15.13 12.56 -7.24
CA GLU A 76 -16.29 12.75 -6.34
C GLU A 76 -15.99 13.63 -5.13
N VAL A 77 -14.74 13.59 -4.64
CA VAL A 77 -14.34 14.27 -3.39
C VAL A 77 -13.50 15.50 -3.68
N LEU A 78 -12.44 15.36 -4.46
CA LEU A 78 -11.51 16.46 -4.73
C LEU A 78 -11.97 17.35 -5.89
N LYS A 79 -13.05 16.97 -6.58
CA LYS A 79 -13.68 17.76 -7.65
C LYS A 79 -12.71 18.25 -8.74
N GLY A 80 -11.73 17.40 -9.10
CA GLY A 80 -10.71 17.72 -10.10
C GLY A 80 -9.58 18.63 -9.61
N THR A 81 -9.49 18.92 -8.32
CA THR A 81 -8.34 19.63 -7.75
C THR A 81 -7.05 18.88 -8.09
N GLU A 82 -6.04 19.61 -8.57
CA GLU A 82 -4.77 19.03 -9.02
C GLU A 82 -3.63 19.18 -8.01
N LYS A 83 -3.77 20.05 -7.02
CA LYS A 83 -2.73 20.35 -6.02
C LYS A 83 -3.31 20.34 -4.61
N GLY A 84 -2.43 20.06 -3.64
CA GLY A 84 -2.77 20.05 -2.21
C GLY A 84 -2.92 18.65 -1.63
N PRO A 85 -3.40 18.53 -0.38
CA PRO A 85 -3.42 17.26 0.32
C PRO A 85 -4.31 16.22 -0.36
N LEU A 86 -3.79 15.01 -0.54
CA LEU A 86 -4.56 13.89 -1.08
C LEU A 86 -5.75 13.57 -0.15
N PHE A 87 -5.51 13.49 1.16
CA PHE A 87 -6.53 13.12 2.12
C PHE A 87 -7.03 14.34 2.89
N VAL A 88 -8.29 14.72 2.64
CA VAL A 88 -8.90 15.90 3.22
C VAL A 88 -9.82 15.58 4.41
N LYS A 89 -9.99 16.52 5.33
CA LYS A 89 -11.01 16.46 6.38
C LYS A 89 -12.41 16.58 5.78
N PHE A 90 -13.40 16.15 6.55
CA PHE A 90 -14.81 16.29 6.23
C PHE A 90 -15.54 17.08 7.32
N HIS A 91 -16.48 17.89 6.91
CA HIS A 91 -17.38 18.56 7.82
C HIS A 91 -18.27 17.51 8.52
N ARG A 92 -18.33 17.56 9.86
CA ARG A 92 -19.00 16.51 10.65
C ARG A 92 -20.48 16.37 10.33
N GLN A 93 -21.18 17.48 10.16
CA GLN A 93 -22.63 17.51 9.99
C GLN A 93 -23.06 17.21 8.55
N PHE A 94 -22.32 17.71 7.56
CA PHE A 94 -22.75 17.67 6.15
C PHE A 94 -22.03 16.61 5.32
N ASN A 95 -21.04 15.95 5.89
CA ASN A 95 -20.17 14.99 5.15
C ASN A 95 -19.58 15.58 3.84
N GLU A 96 -19.35 16.89 3.83
CA GLU A 96 -18.70 17.58 2.70
C GLU A 96 -17.20 17.71 2.92
N PRO A 97 -16.38 17.54 1.85
CA PRO A 97 -14.94 17.65 1.95
C PRO A 97 -14.50 19.09 2.21
N MET A 98 -13.60 19.25 3.14
CA MET A 98 -12.93 20.52 3.43
C MET A 98 -11.63 20.59 2.60
N LEU A 99 -11.73 21.00 1.34
CA LEU A 99 -10.58 21.04 0.45
C LEU A 99 -9.44 21.89 1.03
N GLY A 100 -8.21 21.43 0.87
CA GLY A 100 -7.02 22.06 1.47
C GLY A 100 -6.77 21.72 2.94
N SER A 101 -7.71 21.08 3.64
CA SER A 101 -7.55 20.66 5.05
C SER A 101 -7.06 19.23 5.14
N GLU A 102 -5.79 19.03 5.40
CA GLU A 102 -5.20 17.69 5.56
C GLU A 102 -5.68 16.97 6.82
N ILE A 103 -5.79 15.65 6.76
CA ILE A 103 -5.99 14.79 7.93
C ILE A 103 -4.71 14.69 8.76
N ASN A 104 -4.81 14.22 9.99
CA ASN A 104 -3.66 13.94 10.84
C ASN A 104 -3.53 12.44 11.17
N THR A 105 -2.41 12.07 11.77
CA THR A 105 -2.08 10.69 12.12
C THR A 105 -3.05 10.06 13.12
N GLU A 106 -3.61 10.87 14.01
CA GLU A 106 -4.61 10.43 15.00
C GLU A 106 -5.94 10.07 14.33
N MET A 107 -6.37 10.85 13.33
CA MET A 107 -7.58 10.54 12.55
C MET A 107 -7.48 9.20 11.84
N VAL A 108 -6.31 8.89 11.25
CA VAL A 108 -6.06 7.59 10.61
C VAL A 108 -6.09 6.46 11.64
N TYR A 109 -5.41 6.63 12.76
CA TYR A 109 -5.42 5.64 13.85
C TYR A 109 -6.84 5.35 14.34
N ASN A 110 -7.61 6.39 14.61
CA ASN A 110 -8.99 6.29 15.08
C ASN A 110 -9.91 5.65 14.04
N LEU A 111 -9.71 5.94 12.75
CA LEU A 111 -10.42 5.29 11.65
C LEU A 111 -10.17 3.77 11.68
N LEU A 112 -8.91 3.35 11.66
CA LEU A 112 -8.53 1.94 11.58
C LEU A 112 -9.00 1.18 12.82
N SER A 113 -8.83 1.75 14.01
CA SER A 113 -9.27 1.15 15.27
C SER A 113 -10.79 0.97 15.32
N ARG A 114 -11.57 1.99 14.94
CA ARG A 114 -13.04 1.90 14.90
C ARG A 114 -13.54 0.88 13.88
N LYS A 115 -12.95 0.85 12.68
CA LYS A 115 -13.32 -0.12 11.63
C LYS A 115 -12.99 -1.55 12.05
N ALA A 116 -11.83 -1.76 12.67
CA ALA A 116 -11.44 -3.07 13.16
C ALA A 116 -12.39 -3.59 14.24
N LYS A 117 -12.70 -2.77 15.24
CA LYS A 117 -13.64 -3.14 16.30
C LYS A 117 -15.03 -3.49 15.75
N LYS A 118 -15.52 -2.73 14.76
CA LYS A 118 -16.82 -2.99 14.14
C LYS A 118 -16.86 -4.32 13.38
N ILE A 119 -15.75 -4.75 12.76
CA ILE A 119 -15.70 -5.91 11.86
C ILE A 119 -15.29 -7.17 12.60
N PHE A 120 -14.32 -7.06 13.51
CA PHE A 120 -13.63 -8.20 14.13
C PHE A 120 -13.90 -8.32 15.65
N GLY A 121 -14.64 -7.38 16.24
CA GLY A 121 -14.94 -7.35 17.65
C GLY A 121 -14.09 -6.36 18.46
N PRO A 122 -14.50 -6.07 19.72
CA PRO A 122 -13.96 -4.98 20.55
C PRO A 122 -12.48 -5.13 20.91
N ASP A 123 -11.98 -6.37 20.97
CA ASP A 123 -10.62 -6.69 21.43
C ASP A 123 -9.57 -6.52 20.33
N ILE A 124 -10.01 -6.41 19.07
CA ILE A 124 -9.09 -6.28 17.94
C ILE A 124 -8.59 -4.86 17.82
N ARG A 125 -7.27 -4.72 17.90
CA ARG A 125 -6.57 -3.44 17.70
C ARG A 125 -5.84 -3.45 16.36
N MET A 126 -6.26 -2.60 15.43
CA MET A 126 -5.54 -2.33 14.18
C MET A 126 -4.95 -0.92 14.19
N ASN A 127 -3.73 -0.83 13.70
CA ASN A 127 -3.02 0.43 13.58
C ASN A 127 -2.20 0.45 12.27
N PRO A 128 -1.72 1.59 11.80
CA PRO A 128 -0.97 1.70 10.55
C PRO A 128 0.27 0.81 10.47
N HIS A 129 0.93 0.53 11.59
CA HIS A 129 2.11 -0.36 11.61
C HIS A 129 1.75 -1.80 11.24
N LYS A 130 0.56 -2.28 11.64
CA LYS A 130 0.09 -3.61 11.22
C LYS A 130 -0.12 -3.70 9.71
N PHE A 131 -0.62 -2.64 9.08
CA PHE A 131 -0.76 -2.57 7.62
C PHE A 131 0.59 -2.65 6.91
N ARG A 132 1.57 -1.89 7.41
CA ARG A 132 2.93 -1.91 6.88
C ARG A 132 3.59 -3.28 7.07
N HIS A 133 3.38 -3.93 8.21
CA HIS A 133 3.83 -5.31 8.45
C HIS A 133 3.15 -6.29 7.50
N THR A 134 1.85 -6.17 7.30
CA THR A 134 1.09 -6.98 6.33
C THR A 134 1.63 -6.81 4.92
N PHE A 135 1.85 -5.57 4.46
CA PHE A 135 2.48 -5.29 3.17
C PHE A 135 3.82 -6.01 3.04
N ALA A 136 4.72 -5.83 4.03
CA ALA A 136 6.05 -6.41 3.99
C ALA A 136 6.02 -7.95 3.95
N THR A 137 5.18 -8.57 4.79
CA THR A 137 5.01 -10.02 4.83
C THR A 137 4.46 -10.57 3.51
N HIS A 138 3.41 -9.95 2.98
CA HIS A 138 2.83 -10.37 1.70
C HIS A 138 3.79 -10.16 0.52
N PHE A 139 4.55 -9.07 0.49
CA PHE A 139 5.54 -8.81 -0.54
C PHE A 139 6.56 -9.95 -0.61
N VAL A 140 7.10 -10.37 0.53
CA VAL A 140 8.11 -11.44 0.61
C VAL A 140 7.53 -12.82 0.34
N ILE A 141 6.35 -13.14 0.91
CA ILE A 141 5.69 -14.45 0.68
C ILE A 141 5.34 -14.65 -0.81
N ASN A 142 5.00 -13.58 -1.52
CA ASN A 142 4.72 -13.63 -2.95
C ASN A 142 5.99 -13.49 -3.83
N GLY A 143 7.17 -13.76 -3.29
CA GLY A 143 8.42 -13.81 -4.04
C GLY A 143 9.12 -12.45 -4.23
N GLY A 144 8.64 -11.40 -3.59
CA GLY A 144 9.32 -10.10 -3.62
C GLY A 144 10.69 -10.15 -2.96
N ASP A 145 11.68 -9.57 -3.62
CA ASP A 145 13.05 -9.56 -3.15
C ASP A 145 13.22 -8.62 -1.93
N PRO A 146 13.98 -9.05 -0.90
CA PRO A 146 14.18 -8.29 0.33
C PRO A 146 14.87 -6.93 0.17
N PHE A 147 15.73 -6.76 -0.82
CA PHE A 147 16.38 -5.47 -1.08
C PHE A 147 15.38 -4.47 -1.65
N SER A 148 14.55 -4.89 -2.60
CA SER A 148 13.42 -4.09 -3.09
C SER A 148 12.46 -3.74 -1.97
N LEU A 149 12.14 -4.67 -1.06
CA LEU A 149 11.30 -4.39 0.10
C LEU A 149 11.92 -3.33 1.01
N ARG A 150 13.23 -3.43 1.30
CA ARG A 150 13.95 -2.42 2.09
C ARG A 150 13.79 -1.03 1.49
N ASP A 151 13.99 -0.91 0.19
CA ASP A 151 13.93 0.36 -0.53
C ASP A 151 12.49 0.92 -0.58
N LEU A 152 11.49 0.09 -0.85
CA LEU A 152 10.07 0.45 -0.80
C LEU A 152 9.64 0.93 0.60
N LEU A 153 10.13 0.28 1.65
CA LEU A 153 9.82 0.67 3.02
C LEU A 153 10.67 1.86 3.50
N GLY A 154 11.81 2.14 2.89
CA GLY A 154 12.76 3.16 3.34
C GLY A 154 13.37 2.77 4.70
N HIS A 155 13.82 1.52 4.82
CA HIS A 155 14.57 1.05 5.97
C HIS A 155 16.05 1.42 5.79
N THR A 156 16.61 2.15 6.76
CA THR A 156 18.05 2.50 6.78
C THR A 156 18.92 1.31 7.14
N ASN A 157 18.37 0.31 7.87
CA ASN A 157 19.06 -0.91 8.25
C ASN A 157 18.30 -2.13 7.70
N ILE A 158 19.04 -3.04 7.04
CA ILE A 158 18.51 -4.29 6.49
C ILE A 158 18.03 -5.26 7.60
N GLU A 159 18.56 -5.15 8.80
CA GLU A 159 18.12 -5.97 9.94
C GLU A 159 16.63 -5.85 10.22
N THR A 160 16.03 -4.68 10.00
CA THR A 160 14.57 -4.50 10.12
C THR A 160 13.80 -5.26 9.05
N THR A 161 14.46 -5.62 7.95
CA THR A 161 13.87 -6.43 6.86
C THR A 161 14.17 -7.92 7.07
N LYS A 162 15.19 -8.27 7.88
CA LYS A 162 15.63 -9.65 8.13
C LYS A 162 14.51 -10.56 8.66
N ILE A 163 13.64 -10.03 9.51
CA ILE A 163 12.47 -10.77 10.04
C ILE A 163 11.59 -11.32 8.89
N TYR A 164 11.47 -10.58 7.80
CA TYR A 164 10.68 -11.00 6.62
C TYR A 164 11.47 -11.96 5.74
N VAL A 165 12.80 -11.82 5.69
CA VAL A 165 13.70 -12.73 4.96
C VAL A 165 13.65 -14.12 5.58
N ASP A 166 13.73 -14.23 6.90
CA ASP A 166 13.67 -15.50 7.63
C ASP A 166 12.32 -16.21 7.40
N MET A 167 11.24 -15.48 7.15
CA MET A 167 9.94 -16.03 6.75
C MET A 167 9.96 -16.62 5.32
N SER A 168 10.76 -16.06 4.41
CA SER A 168 10.86 -16.52 3.02
C SER A 168 11.81 -17.71 2.83
N LEU A 169 12.70 -17.95 3.80
CA LEU A 169 13.71 -19.00 3.72
C LEU A 169 13.19 -20.39 4.13
N LYS A 170 11.92 -20.49 4.54
CA LYS A 170 11.32 -21.76 5.01
C LYS A 170 11.20 -22.84 3.91
N ASP A 171 11.38 -22.46 2.64
CA ASP A 171 11.36 -23.41 1.53
C ASP A 171 12.48 -23.13 0.53
N LEU A 172 13.73 -23.27 0.99
CA LEU A 172 14.91 -23.09 0.15
C LEU A 172 15.02 -24.13 -0.98
N THR A 173 14.48 -25.34 -0.77
CA THR A 173 14.51 -26.40 -1.79
C THR A 173 13.64 -26.03 -2.97
N THR A 174 12.38 -25.63 -2.73
CA THR A 174 11.48 -25.20 -3.80
C THR A 174 12.04 -23.99 -4.56
N LYS A 175 12.58 -23.01 -3.84
CA LYS A 175 13.21 -21.83 -4.46
C LYS A 175 14.46 -22.21 -5.28
N HIS A 176 15.26 -23.13 -4.79
CA HIS A 176 16.41 -23.63 -5.55
C HIS A 176 15.94 -24.28 -6.85
N ASP A 177 14.89 -25.10 -6.79
CA ASP A 177 14.36 -25.79 -7.96
C ASP A 177 13.74 -24.81 -8.97
N GLU A 178 12.99 -23.80 -8.51
CA GLU A 178 12.41 -22.75 -9.36
C GLU A 178 13.49 -21.93 -10.10
N HIS A 179 14.63 -21.67 -9.47
CA HIS A 179 15.73 -20.87 -10.01
C HIS A 179 16.91 -21.69 -10.54
N SER A 180 16.82 -23.02 -10.54
CA SER A 180 17.85 -23.89 -11.08
C SER A 180 18.02 -23.68 -12.59
N ILE A 181 19.28 -23.58 -13.02
CA ILE A 181 19.62 -23.48 -14.45
C ILE A 181 19.04 -24.66 -15.23
N PHE A 182 19.07 -25.88 -14.63
CA PHE A 182 18.54 -27.08 -15.25
C PHE A 182 17.05 -27.05 -15.45
N THR A 183 16.27 -26.58 -14.47
CA THR A 183 14.82 -26.42 -14.58
C THR A 183 14.45 -25.42 -15.66
N ASN A 184 15.17 -24.30 -15.76
CA ASN A 184 14.95 -23.29 -16.80
C ASN A 184 15.29 -23.82 -18.21
N ILE A 185 16.31 -24.66 -18.34
CA ILE A 185 16.67 -25.31 -19.64
C ILE A 185 15.57 -26.30 -20.06
N GLU A 186 15.03 -27.08 -19.14
CA GLU A 186 13.93 -28.02 -19.41
C GLU A 186 12.65 -27.30 -19.82
N ASN A 187 12.25 -26.23 -19.09
CA ASN A 187 11.10 -25.43 -19.43
C ASN A 187 11.20 -24.76 -20.81
N ASN A 188 12.39 -24.26 -21.16
CA ASN A 188 12.65 -23.67 -22.49
C ASN A 188 12.63 -24.72 -23.60
N ARG A 189 13.06 -25.96 -23.36
CA ARG A 189 12.98 -27.08 -24.33
C ARG A 189 11.53 -27.49 -24.58
N GLN A 190 10.69 -27.52 -23.53
CA GLN A 190 9.27 -27.82 -23.66
C GLN A 190 8.49 -26.71 -24.40
N ALA A 191 8.83 -25.44 -24.16
CA ALA A 191 8.24 -24.31 -24.87
C ALA A 191 8.67 -24.21 -26.34
N GLY A 192 9.90 -24.68 -26.69
CA GLY A 192 10.41 -24.69 -28.07
C GLY A 192 9.83 -25.79 -28.97
N ASN A 193 9.27 -26.87 -28.41
CA ASN A 193 8.69 -27.97 -29.16
C ASN A 193 7.28 -27.72 -29.71
N TYR A 194 6.69 -26.54 -29.52
CA TYR A 194 5.37 -26.17 -30.07
C TYR A 194 5.44 -25.39 -31.39
N HIS A 195 6.64 -25.20 -31.98
CA HIS A 195 6.79 -24.44 -33.23
C HIS A 195 7.35 -25.28 -34.40
N GLU A 196 7.44 -26.61 -34.28
CA GLU A 196 7.76 -27.48 -35.40
C GLU A 196 6.64 -28.53 -35.55
N ASN A 197 5.53 -28.13 -36.19
CA ASN A 197 4.67 -29.02 -37.02
C ASN A 197 3.72 -28.15 -37.86
#